data_1dddf93e00b367b896f52b3e4d66a668
#
_entry.id   1dddf93e00b367b896f52b3e4d66a668
#
_cell.length_a   1.000
_cell.length_b   1.000
_cell.length_c   1.000
_cell.angle_alpha   90.00
_cell.angle_beta   90.00
_cell.angle_gamma   90.00
#
_symmetry.space_group_name_H-M   'P 1'
#
loop_
_entity.id
_entity.type
_entity.pdbx_description
1 polymer ?
#
loop_
_entity_poly.entity_id
_entity_poly.type
_entity_poly.pdbx_seq_one_letter_code
_entity_poly.pdbx_strand_id
1 'polypeptide(L)'
;MRTSGHDQIDAYSPLREGAVVDVGDSDTVTADVVVVGSGMGGSTLAWALRDRDVDVLVVERGRFLPREVENSQAAEMFLEGRYKTAEPWFDGSNGEAFQPGVYYWVGGNTKFYGGSLPRFRVTDFEETQHYDGISPKWPFSYADLEPFYAEAERLYQVHGIDGEDPTEPPRSSPYPLPPLPHEPTIERFASSLRRQGLHPFHTPNGMNLTTQEHRRQSTASDGTPSQTDHKSEAENRALRPALESDRVRLLTEAKVTRLLTDAKGTRIVAAEAEFRGRTIRITANQFVVSAGAVNTAALLLRSADERNPDGLGNSSGLLGRNYMVHNSTFFMGVNPFHKNTTAWQKTLGINDWYVAGPNNEYPLGNLQMLGKLQAAHVKGARPWAPLWALKAVVDRSLDIYLTTEDLPTRDNRVRVDGDRIVVDWTPNNTAPHSELVRRVSAAVRKAGYPIILTERMGIATNSHMCGTAVAGTDPAASVLDPNCRSHDVDNLWVVDGSFFPSSAALNPALTIAANALRVAPHIASAAV
;
A
#
# COMPACT_ATOMS: atom_id res chain seq x y z
N MET A 1 -23.82 28.25 -13.46
CA MET A 1 -22.56 28.36 -14.20
C MET A 1 -21.57 29.10 -13.34
N ARG A 2 -20.67 28.40 -12.66
CA ARG A 2 -19.49 28.97 -12.00
C ARG A 2 -18.28 28.40 -12.73
N THR A 3 -17.72 29.16 -13.62
CA THR A 3 -16.40 28.96 -14.18
C THR A 3 -15.40 29.37 -13.11
N SER A 4 -15.00 28.47 -12.23
CA SER A 4 -13.83 28.66 -11.38
C SER A 4 -12.62 28.37 -12.25
N GLY A 5 -11.87 29.41 -12.63
CA GLY A 5 -10.50 29.23 -13.12
C GLY A 5 -9.69 28.58 -12.01
N HIS A 6 -9.50 27.29 -12.09
CA HIS A 6 -8.52 26.60 -11.27
C HIS A 6 -7.16 26.86 -11.93
N ASP A 7 -6.30 27.59 -11.25
CA ASP A 7 -4.87 27.63 -11.55
C ASP A 7 -4.35 26.18 -11.44
N GLN A 8 -4.25 25.48 -12.57
CA GLN A 8 -3.56 24.20 -12.63
C GLN A 8 -2.10 24.48 -12.32
N ILE A 9 -1.63 23.99 -11.19
CA ILE A 9 -0.21 23.96 -10.84
C ILE A 9 0.48 23.14 -11.92
N ASP A 10 1.61 23.63 -12.45
CA ASP A 10 2.33 23.06 -13.58
C ASP A 10 2.35 21.53 -13.55
N ALA A 11 1.72 20.99 -14.57
CA ALA A 11 1.61 19.55 -14.77
C ALA A 11 3.02 18.91 -14.88
N TYR A 12 3.09 17.61 -14.64
CA TYR A 12 4.24 16.79 -15.06
C TYR A 12 4.64 17.13 -16.51
N SER A 13 5.90 16.91 -16.84
CA SER A 13 6.33 16.91 -18.24
C SER A 13 5.32 16.12 -19.08
N PRO A 14 4.95 16.60 -20.28
CA PRO A 14 4.00 15.90 -21.12
C PRO A 14 4.50 14.47 -21.38
N LEU A 15 3.58 13.53 -21.36
CA LEU A 15 3.89 12.15 -21.74
C LEU A 15 4.22 12.08 -23.24
N ARG A 16 5.01 11.09 -23.61
CA ARG A 16 5.28 10.75 -25.00
C ARG A 16 3.95 10.59 -25.78
N GLU A 17 3.92 11.03 -27.02
CA GLU A 17 2.77 10.80 -27.92
C GLU A 17 2.49 9.29 -28.03
N GLY A 18 1.23 8.89 -27.90
CA GLY A 18 0.81 7.48 -27.91
C GLY A 18 1.09 6.69 -26.61
N ALA A 19 1.70 7.30 -25.57
CA ALA A 19 1.88 6.66 -24.28
C ALA A 19 0.55 6.32 -23.59
N VAL A 20 -0.46 7.20 -23.75
CA VAL A 20 -1.84 6.92 -23.33
C VAL A 20 -2.64 6.47 -24.54
N VAL A 21 -3.23 5.28 -24.42
CA VAL A 21 -4.00 4.67 -25.51
C VAL A 21 -5.34 5.37 -25.65
N ASP A 22 -5.65 5.81 -26.88
CA ASP A 22 -7.01 6.12 -27.28
C ASP A 22 -7.55 4.92 -28.10
N VAL A 23 -8.56 4.27 -27.56
CA VAL A 23 -9.17 3.08 -28.19
C VAL A 23 -9.96 3.44 -29.46
N GLY A 24 -10.35 4.72 -29.62
CA GLY A 24 -11.19 5.17 -30.73
C GLY A 24 -12.50 4.37 -30.80
N ASP A 25 -12.89 3.94 -32.00
CA ASP A 25 -14.06 3.10 -32.23
C ASP A 25 -13.77 1.59 -32.16
N SER A 26 -12.53 1.19 -31.88
CA SER A 26 -12.16 -0.22 -31.74
C SER A 26 -12.72 -0.79 -30.43
N ASP A 27 -13.21 -2.02 -30.48
CA ASP A 27 -13.62 -2.78 -29.30
C ASP A 27 -12.52 -3.72 -28.80
N THR A 28 -11.32 -3.67 -29.39
CA THR A 28 -10.22 -4.57 -29.05
C THR A 28 -8.89 -3.82 -28.95
N VAL A 29 -8.13 -4.14 -27.88
CA VAL A 29 -6.74 -3.69 -27.67
C VAL A 29 -5.87 -4.92 -27.45
N THR A 30 -4.65 -4.91 -28.00
CA THR A 30 -3.71 -6.05 -27.89
C THR A 30 -2.36 -5.61 -27.35
N ALA A 31 -1.74 -6.47 -26.56
CA ALA A 31 -0.36 -6.34 -26.06
C ALA A 31 0.25 -7.74 -25.84
N ASP A 32 1.55 -7.83 -25.56
CA ASP A 32 2.17 -9.09 -25.12
C ASP A 32 1.89 -9.34 -23.64
N VAL A 33 1.96 -8.29 -22.83
CA VAL A 33 1.68 -8.32 -21.39
C VAL A 33 0.62 -7.26 -21.03
N VAL A 34 -0.47 -7.68 -20.44
CA VAL A 34 -1.47 -6.78 -19.84
C VAL A 34 -1.30 -6.73 -18.35
N VAL A 35 -1.16 -5.52 -17.78
CA VAL A 35 -1.04 -5.27 -16.35
C VAL A 35 -2.30 -4.54 -15.87
N VAL A 36 -3.12 -5.19 -15.06
CA VAL A 36 -4.37 -4.64 -14.52
C VAL A 36 -4.09 -3.92 -13.21
N GLY A 37 -4.12 -2.60 -13.24
CA GLY A 37 -3.85 -1.71 -12.11
C GLY A 37 -2.47 -1.03 -12.20
N SER A 38 -2.44 0.25 -11.91
CA SER A 38 -1.26 1.12 -11.95
C SER A 38 -0.72 1.49 -10.56
N GLY A 39 -1.04 0.70 -9.52
CA GLY A 39 -0.50 0.88 -8.17
C GLY A 39 0.98 0.49 -8.07
N MET A 40 1.47 0.32 -6.83
CA MET A 40 2.89 0.03 -6.56
C MET A 40 3.42 -1.15 -7.38
N GLY A 41 2.72 -2.28 -7.39
CA GLY A 41 3.15 -3.48 -8.11
C GLY A 41 3.13 -3.30 -9.62
N GLY A 42 1.98 -2.89 -10.19
CA GLY A 42 1.80 -2.77 -11.63
C GLY A 42 2.71 -1.72 -12.28
N SER A 43 2.87 -0.55 -11.65
CA SER A 43 3.79 0.49 -12.15
C SER A 43 5.26 0.06 -12.07
N THR A 44 5.66 -0.58 -10.96
CA THR A 44 7.03 -1.10 -10.81
C THR A 44 7.32 -2.20 -11.82
N LEU A 45 6.36 -3.09 -12.07
CA LEU A 45 6.48 -4.11 -13.10
C LEU A 45 6.62 -3.51 -14.50
N ALA A 46 5.77 -2.54 -14.85
CA ALA A 46 5.85 -1.84 -16.14
C ALA A 46 7.22 -1.18 -16.34
N TRP A 47 7.76 -0.57 -15.27
CA TRP A 47 9.11 -0.01 -15.27
C TRP A 47 10.19 -1.08 -15.49
N ALA A 48 10.07 -2.24 -14.86
CA ALA A 48 11.03 -3.34 -15.02
C ALA A 48 10.99 -3.99 -16.40
N LEU A 49 9.84 -3.91 -17.08
CA LEU A 49 9.63 -4.47 -18.43
C LEU A 49 9.95 -3.48 -19.56
N ARG A 50 10.10 -2.18 -19.30
CA ARG A 50 10.21 -1.12 -20.31
C ARG A 50 11.35 -1.29 -21.33
N ASP A 51 12.43 -1.95 -20.90
CA ASP A 51 13.63 -2.20 -21.71
C ASP A 51 13.69 -3.65 -22.24
N ARG A 52 12.61 -4.43 -22.03
CA ARG A 52 12.47 -5.81 -22.54
C ARG A 52 11.78 -5.80 -23.91
N ASP A 53 12.00 -6.85 -24.68
CA ASP A 53 11.37 -7.00 -26.01
C ASP A 53 9.93 -7.55 -25.87
N VAL A 54 9.09 -6.84 -25.14
CA VAL A 54 7.67 -7.15 -24.92
C VAL A 54 6.84 -5.86 -24.91
N ASP A 55 5.68 -5.90 -25.56
CA ASP A 55 4.71 -4.79 -25.56
C ASP A 55 3.82 -4.88 -24.31
N VAL A 56 3.86 -3.84 -23.47
CA VAL A 56 3.18 -3.80 -22.17
C VAL A 56 2.03 -2.80 -22.20
N LEU A 57 0.83 -3.24 -21.86
CA LEU A 57 -0.33 -2.38 -21.65
C LEU A 57 -0.72 -2.37 -20.18
N VAL A 58 -0.54 -1.23 -19.51
CA VAL A 58 -1.11 -0.99 -18.18
C VAL A 58 -2.56 -0.52 -18.33
N VAL A 59 -3.49 -1.19 -17.66
CA VAL A 59 -4.93 -0.87 -17.69
C VAL A 59 -5.35 -0.37 -16.31
N GLU A 60 -5.74 0.89 -16.23
CA GLU A 60 -6.13 1.56 -14.98
C GLU A 60 -7.59 2.01 -15.05
N ARG A 61 -8.36 1.66 -14.02
CA ARG A 61 -9.78 2.06 -13.94
C ARG A 61 -9.98 3.56 -13.69
N GLY A 62 -8.99 4.18 -13.04
CA GLY A 62 -8.99 5.61 -12.75
C GLY A 62 -8.40 6.45 -13.87
N ARG A 63 -8.52 7.76 -13.70
CA ARG A 63 -7.83 8.78 -14.49
C ARG A 63 -6.61 9.30 -13.74
N PHE A 64 -5.82 10.17 -14.36
CA PHE A 64 -4.79 10.92 -13.65
C PHE A 64 -5.41 11.81 -12.58
N LEU A 65 -4.80 11.83 -11.41
CA LEU A 65 -5.22 12.71 -10.32
C LEU A 65 -4.90 14.17 -10.70
N PRO A 66 -5.87 15.09 -10.64
CA PRO A 66 -5.59 16.50 -10.95
C PRO A 66 -4.62 17.08 -9.92
N ARG A 67 -3.72 17.95 -10.40
CA ARG A 67 -2.87 18.76 -9.53
C ARG A 67 -3.57 20.07 -9.24
N GLU A 68 -4.05 20.22 -8.04
CA GLU A 68 -4.85 21.36 -7.61
C GLU A 68 -4.54 21.69 -6.14
N VAL A 69 -4.88 22.90 -5.71
CA VAL A 69 -4.56 23.37 -4.33
C VAL A 69 -5.24 22.51 -3.26
N GLU A 70 -6.37 21.91 -3.57
CA GLU A 70 -7.15 21.02 -2.72
C GLU A 70 -6.37 19.75 -2.34
N ASN A 71 -5.39 19.33 -3.15
CA ASN A 71 -4.54 18.18 -2.83
C ASN A 71 -3.83 18.30 -1.46
N SER A 72 -3.48 19.52 -1.04
CA SER A 72 -2.83 19.78 0.25
C SER A 72 -3.78 20.15 1.39
N GLN A 73 -5.10 20.14 1.15
CA GLN A 73 -6.10 20.55 2.13
C GLN A 73 -6.70 19.33 2.84
N ALA A 74 -6.35 19.13 4.10
CA ALA A 74 -6.87 18.01 4.88
C ALA A 74 -8.40 17.98 4.99
N ALA A 75 -9.08 19.13 4.96
CA ALA A 75 -10.54 19.20 4.99
C ALA A 75 -11.16 18.58 3.72
N GLU A 76 -10.63 18.89 2.54
CA GLU A 76 -11.09 18.31 1.27
C GLU A 76 -10.94 16.78 1.24
N MET A 77 -9.82 16.30 1.81
CA MET A 77 -9.52 14.87 1.87
C MET A 77 -10.40 14.10 2.86
N PHE A 78 -10.47 14.60 4.11
CA PHE A 78 -10.98 13.82 5.24
C PHE A 78 -12.42 14.20 5.66
N LEU A 79 -12.89 15.39 5.32
CA LEU A 79 -14.27 15.81 5.59
C LEU A 79 -15.13 15.72 4.34
N GLU A 80 -14.67 16.25 3.21
CA GLU A 80 -15.44 16.26 1.95
C GLU A 80 -15.25 14.97 1.13
N GLY A 81 -14.15 14.22 1.37
CA GLY A 81 -13.88 12.97 0.66
C GLY A 81 -13.62 13.12 -0.85
N ARG A 82 -13.09 14.30 -1.28
CA ARG A 82 -12.98 14.77 -2.66
C ARG A 82 -12.43 13.72 -3.66
N TYR A 83 -11.48 12.90 -3.24
CA TYR A 83 -10.82 11.92 -4.12
C TYR A 83 -11.20 10.47 -3.82
N LYS A 84 -12.08 10.25 -2.87
CA LYS A 84 -12.51 8.91 -2.48
C LYS A 84 -13.38 8.28 -3.57
N THR A 85 -13.31 6.95 -3.66
CA THR A 85 -14.22 6.22 -4.53
C THR A 85 -15.67 6.33 -4.04
N ALA A 86 -16.62 6.40 -4.98
CA ALA A 86 -18.04 6.29 -4.66
C ALA A 86 -18.50 4.83 -4.50
N GLU A 87 -17.66 3.85 -4.87
CA GLU A 87 -17.97 2.42 -4.82
C GLU A 87 -17.83 1.89 -3.39
N PRO A 88 -18.93 1.52 -2.70
CA PRO A 88 -18.86 0.98 -1.35
C PRO A 88 -18.40 -0.47 -1.36
N TRP A 89 -17.77 -0.90 -0.25
CA TRP A 89 -17.64 -2.30 0.12
C TRP A 89 -18.61 -2.60 1.27
N PHE A 90 -18.78 -3.86 1.60
CA PHE A 90 -19.73 -4.30 2.62
C PHE A 90 -18.99 -5.09 3.71
N ASP A 91 -19.28 -4.76 4.96
CA ASP A 91 -18.80 -5.52 6.12
C ASP A 91 -19.59 -6.82 6.22
N GLY A 92 -18.92 -7.96 6.12
CA GLY A 92 -19.56 -9.27 6.17
C GLY A 92 -20.13 -9.63 7.54
N SER A 93 -19.72 -8.94 8.61
CA SER A 93 -20.21 -9.19 9.97
C SER A 93 -21.63 -8.65 10.23
N ASN A 94 -21.99 -7.54 9.57
CA ASN A 94 -23.25 -6.84 9.79
C ASN A 94 -24.00 -6.46 8.50
N GLY A 95 -23.35 -6.64 7.33
CA GLY A 95 -23.91 -6.29 6.02
C GLY A 95 -23.94 -4.79 5.72
N GLU A 96 -23.35 -3.94 6.57
CA GLU A 96 -23.33 -2.50 6.37
C GLU A 96 -22.34 -2.11 5.26
N ALA A 97 -22.74 -1.13 4.46
CA ALA A 97 -21.85 -0.52 3.47
C ALA A 97 -20.83 0.40 4.14
N PHE A 98 -19.60 0.34 3.70
CA PHE A 98 -18.56 1.26 4.13
C PHE A 98 -17.74 1.77 2.94
N GLN A 99 -17.14 2.94 3.10
CA GLN A 99 -16.22 3.50 2.11
C GLN A 99 -14.81 3.00 2.39
N PRO A 100 -14.22 2.20 1.49
CA PRO A 100 -12.91 1.60 1.74
C PRO A 100 -11.77 2.60 1.68
N GLY A 101 -10.64 2.27 2.32
CA GLY A 101 -9.38 3.03 2.25
C GLY A 101 -8.62 2.81 0.93
N VAL A 102 -9.33 2.82 -0.21
CA VAL A 102 -8.74 2.67 -1.54
C VAL A 102 -9.10 3.84 -2.46
N TYR A 103 -8.21 4.11 -3.41
CA TYR A 103 -8.34 5.22 -4.33
C TYR A 103 -8.07 4.75 -5.75
N TYR A 104 -8.99 5.06 -6.66
CA TYR A 104 -8.92 4.65 -8.07
C TYR A 104 -8.43 5.80 -8.95
N TRP A 105 -7.10 5.96 -8.93
CA TRP A 105 -6.37 6.95 -9.71
C TRP A 105 -5.11 6.31 -10.27
N VAL A 106 -4.56 6.84 -11.34
CA VAL A 106 -3.23 6.43 -11.83
C VAL A 106 -2.22 6.56 -10.70
N GLY A 107 -1.51 5.47 -10.37
CA GLY A 107 -0.64 5.36 -9.20
C GLY A 107 -1.31 4.76 -7.95
N GLY A 108 -2.63 4.57 -7.96
CA GLY A 108 -3.39 3.89 -6.89
C GLY A 108 -3.20 4.52 -5.50
N ASN A 109 -3.18 3.68 -4.47
CA ASN A 109 -3.05 4.12 -3.08
C ASN A 109 -1.73 4.85 -2.77
N THR A 110 -0.69 4.72 -3.61
CA THR A 110 0.57 5.45 -3.40
C THR A 110 0.42 6.97 -3.54
N LYS A 111 -0.63 7.44 -4.20
CA LYS A 111 -1.00 8.87 -4.23
C LYS A 111 -1.26 9.41 -2.83
N PHE A 112 -1.81 8.59 -1.94
CA PHE A 112 -2.34 8.98 -0.63
C PHE A 112 -1.56 8.42 0.56
N TYR A 113 -0.54 7.57 0.34
CA TYR A 113 0.24 7.00 1.43
C TYR A 113 1.23 8.02 2.03
N GLY A 114 1.80 7.69 3.19
CA GLY A 114 2.75 8.56 3.90
C GLY A 114 4.22 8.38 3.49
N GLY A 115 4.52 7.69 2.41
CA GLY A 115 5.88 7.55 1.87
C GLY A 115 6.84 6.70 2.71
N SER A 116 6.36 5.97 3.73
CA SER A 116 7.19 5.05 4.52
C SER A 116 7.50 3.79 3.71
N LEU A 117 8.78 3.47 3.53
CA LEU A 117 9.28 2.43 2.64
C LEU A 117 10.32 1.53 3.34
N PRO A 118 9.99 0.91 4.48
CA PRO A 118 10.89 -0.03 5.16
C PRO A 118 10.97 -1.36 4.41
N ARG A 119 12.11 -2.06 4.52
CA ARG A 119 12.22 -3.48 4.19
C ARG A 119 11.53 -4.31 5.26
N PHE A 120 10.93 -5.43 4.90
CA PHE A 120 10.55 -6.45 5.87
C PHE A 120 11.79 -7.06 6.52
N ARG A 121 11.66 -7.55 7.74
CA ARG A 121 12.76 -8.15 8.50
C ARG A 121 13.00 -9.59 8.05
N VAL A 122 14.18 -10.13 8.31
CA VAL A 122 14.49 -11.55 8.00
C VAL A 122 13.44 -12.47 8.62
N THR A 123 13.04 -12.19 9.86
CA THR A 123 12.02 -12.95 10.59
C THR A 123 10.63 -12.92 9.96
N ASP A 124 10.29 -11.87 9.18
CA ASP A 124 8.99 -11.77 8.52
C ASP A 124 8.85 -12.79 7.36
N PHE A 125 9.96 -13.35 6.87
CA PHE A 125 10.00 -14.40 5.85
C PHE A 125 10.02 -15.81 6.42
N GLU A 126 10.23 -15.94 7.74
CA GLU A 126 10.32 -17.22 8.42
C GLU A 126 9.04 -17.50 9.23
N GLU A 127 8.79 -18.78 9.52
CA GLU A 127 7.71 -19.17 10.41
C GLU A 127 7.94 -18.55 11.79
N THR A 128 6.98 -17.77 12.28
CA THR A 128 7.11 -17.04 13.54
C THR A 128 5.90 -17.28 14.44
N GLN A 129 6.18 -17.69 15.68
CA GLN A 129 5.14 -17.86 16.69
C GLN A 129 4.68 -16.51 17.23
N HIS A 130 3.38 -16.27 17.16
CA HIS A 130 2.67 -15.15 17.76
C HIS A 130 1.75 -15.61 18.89
N TYR A 131 1.13 -14.65 19.58
CA TYR A 131 0.21 -14.93 20.70
C TYR A 131 -0.99 -15.78 20.25
N ASP A 132 -1.68 -15.37 19.18
CA ASP A 132 -2.89 -16.02 18.70
C ASP A 132 -2.64 -17.08 17.59
N GLY A 133 -1.39 -17.36 17.21
CA GLY A 133 -1.12 -18.32 16.15
C GLY A 133 0.27 -18.18 15.53
N ILE A 134 0.38 -18.57 14.29
CA ILE A 134 1.64 -18.64 13.56
C ILE A 134 1.57 -17.72 12.34
N SER A 135 2.59 -16.87 12.17
CA SER A 135 2.90 -16.23 10.92
C SER A 135 3.63 -17.24 10.03
N PRO A 136 3.10 -17.60 8.85
CA PRO A 136 3.68 -18.65 8.04
C PRO A 136 4.95 -18.20 7.33
N LYS A 137 5.83 -19.18 7.06
CA LYS A 137 7.02 -18.97 6.24
C LYS A 137 6.64 -18.56 4.82
N TRP A 138 7.39 -17.62 4.25
CA TRP A 138 7.28 -17.24 2.84
C TRP A 138 7.93 -18.30 1.92
N PRO A 139 7.47 -18.43 0.66
CA PRO A 139 8.03 -19.41 -0.29
C PRO A 139 9.41 -19.02 -0.84
N PHE A 140 9.93 -17.89 -0.45
CA PHE A 140 11.28 -17.39 -0.72
C PHE A 140 11.80 -16.63 0.50
N SER A 141 13.12 -16.52 0.62
CA SER A 141 13.78 -15.89 1.77
C SER A 141 13.96 -14.38 1.59
N TYR A 142 14.32 -13.69 2.67
CA TYR A 142 14.78 -12.32 2.60
C TYR A 142 15.96 -12.15 1.63
N ALA A 143 16.91 -13.10 1.62
CA ALA A 143 18.10 -13.06 0.76
C ALA A 143 17.74 -13.10 -0.74
N ASP A 144 16.67 -13.83 -1.10
CA ASP A 144 16.18 -13.88 -2.48
C ASP A 144 15.57 -12.54 -2.92
N LEU A 145 15.03 -11.76 -1.98
CA LEU A 145 14.38 -10.48 -2.25
C LEU A 145 15.33 -9.27 -2.06
N GLU A 146 16.42 -9.43 -1.33
CA GLU A 146 17.33 -8.35 -0.94
C GLU A 146 17.87 -7.52 -2.13
N PRO A 147 18.36 -8.12 -3.24
CA PRO A 147 18.83 -7.35 -4.40
C PRO A 147 17.73 -6.45 -5.00
N PHE A 148 16.50 -6.92 -4.99
CA PHE A 148 15.34 -6.20 -5.50
C PHE A 148 14.84 -5.13 -4.53
N TYR A 149 15.03 -5.32 -3.22
CA TYR A 149 14.86 -4.24 -2.25
C TYR A 149 15.83 -3.09 -2.53
N ALA A 150 17.11 -3.38 -2.76
CA ALA A 150 18.10 -2.37 -3.08
C ALA A 150 17.78 -1.63 -4.38
N GLU A 151 17.22 -2.31 -5.39
CA GLU A 151 16.76 -1.72 -6.64
C GLU A 151 15.50 -0.85 -6.43
N ALA A 152 14.51 -1.35 -5.69
CA ALA A 152 13.29 -0.61 -5.35
C ALA A 152 13.59 0.66 -4.54
N GLU A 153 14.53 0.61 -3.58
CA GLU A 153 14.96 1.79 -2.83
C GLU A 153 15.57 2.86 -3.74
N ARG A 154 16.38 2.46 -4.74
CA ARG A 154 16.93 3.41 -5.74
C ARG A 154 15.81 4.00 -6.61
N LEU A 155 14.90 3.17 -7.10
CA LEU A 155 13.77 3.61 -7.92
C LEU A 155 12.89 4.62 -7.18
N TYR A 156 12.54 4.32 -5.94
CA TYR A 156 11.66 5.16 -5.12
C TYR A 156 12.42 6.21 -4.30
N GLN A 157 13.74 6.38 -4.51
CA GLN A 157 14.58 7.40 -3.87
C GLN A 157 14.42 7.41 -2.34
N VAL A 158 14.61 6.25 -1.71
CA VAL A 158 14.40 6.09 -0.28
C VAL A 158 15.52 6.75 0.51
N HIS A 159 15.11 7.63 1.42
CA HIS A 159 15.97 8.21 2.44
C HIS A 159 16.10 7.25 3.63
N GLY A 160 17.30 7.10 4.18
CA GLY A 160 17.54 6.27 5.36
C GLY A 160 18.99 6.28 5.81
N ILE A 161 19.27 5.56 6.87
CA ILE A 161 20.61 5.34 7.40
C ILE A 161 20.69 3.93 7.98
N ASP A 162 21.76 3.21 7.66
CA ASP A 162 21.98 1.84 8.07
C ASP A 162 22.32 1.73 9.56
N GLY A 163 21.85 0.68 10.22
CA GLY A 163 22.31 0.25 11.54
C GLY A 163 21.74 1.03 12.74
N GLU A 164 20.78 1.95 12.54
CA GLU A 164 20.08 2.58 13.66
C GLU A 164 18.96 1.70 14.23
N ASP A 165 18.27 0.96 13.38
CA ASP A 165 17.21 0.03 13.77
C ASP A 165 17.83 -1.31 14.18
N PRO A 166 17.69 -1.76 15.44
CA PRO A 166 18.29 -3.03 15.88
C PRO A 166 17.70 -4.26 15.17
N THR A 167 16.57 -4.10 14.47
CA THR A 167 15.93 -5.18 13.70
C THR A 167 16.19 -5.08 12.21
N GLU A 168 16.98 -4.10 11.76
CA GLU A 168 17.21 -3.90 10.34
C GLU A 168 17.88 -5.13 9.70
N PRO A 169 17.35 -5.63 8.56
CA PRO A 169 17.92 -6.79 7.90
C PRO A 169 19.24 -6.43 7.18
N PRO A 170 20.11 -7.42 6.91
CA PRO A 170 21.35 -7.20 6.16
C PRO A 170 21.11 -6.53 4.81
N ARG A 171 22.03 -5.67 4.39
CA ARG A 171 21.95 -4.87 3.16
C ARG A 171 23.20 -5.06 2.31
N SER A 172 23.03 -5.21 0.99
CA SER A 172 24.13 -5.24 0.02
C SER A 172 24.60 -3.85 -0.42
N SER A 173 23.79 -2.81 -0.18
CA SER A 173 24.07 -1.42 -0.50
C SER A 173 23.45 -0.47 0.52
N PRO A 174 24.07 0.71 0.77
CA PRO A 174 23.49 1.73 1.63
C PRO A 174 22.18 2.28 1.02
N TYR A 175 21.42 3.02 1.82
CA TYR A 175 20.27 3.77 1.32
C TYR A 175 20.73 4.76 0.23
N PRO A 176 19.94 4.96 -0.84
CA PRO A 176 20.32 5.85 -1.95
C PRO A 176 20.41 7.32 -1.54
N LEU A 177 19.69 7.72 -0.49
CA LEU A 177 19.66 9.10 0.00
C LEU A 177 19.85 9.15 1.53
N PRO A 178 20.47 10.22 2.06
CA PRO A 178 20.66 10.37 3.50
C PRO A 178 19.32 10.46 4.24
N PRO A 179 19.27 10.14 5.55
CA PRO A 179 18.04 10.17 6.32
C PRO A 179 17.44 11.58 6.36
N LEU A 180 16.12 11.66 6.43
CA LEU A 180 15.43 12.92 6.65
C LEU A 180 15.68 13.39 8.10
N PRO A 181 16.19 14.61 8.33
CA PRO A 181 16.55 15.07 9.66
C PRO A 181 15.33 15.21 10.56
N HIS A 182 15.48 14.84 11.82
CA HIS A 182 14.48 15.13 12.83
C HIS A 182 14.37 16.63 13.07
N GLU A 183 13.18 17.19 13.00
CA GLU A 183 12.94 18.55 13.46
C GLU A 183 13.05 18.63 15.00
N PRO A 184 13.30 19.82 15.59
CA PRO A 184 13.68 19.96 17.01
C PRO A 184 12.76 19.27 18.00
N THR A 185 11.44 19.22 17.75
CA THR A 185 10.50 18.53 18.64
C THR A 185 10.70 17.01 18.57
N ILE A 186 10.92 16.47 17.37
CA ILE A 186 11.13 15.04 17.16
C ILE A 186 12.48 14.61 17.71
N GLU A 187 13.54 15.43 17.54
CA GLU A 187 14.85 15.13 18.13
C GLU A 187 14.81 15.13 19.67
N ARG A 188 14.07 16.06 20.30
CA ARG A 188 13.84 16.00 21.74
C ARG A 188 13.12 14.72 22.18
N PHE A 189 12.14 14.29 21.40
CA PHE A 189 11.43 13.03 21.65
C PHE A 189 12.38 11.84 21.47
N ALA A 190 13.14 11.75 20.38
CA ALA A 190 14.15 10.71 20.14
C ALA A 190 15.17 10.64 21.29
N SER A 191 15.71 11.80 21.71
CA SER A 191 16.64 11.89 22.83
C SER A 191 16.03 11.40 24.16
N SER A 192 14.72 11.66 24.38
CA SER A 192 14.03 11.13 25.57
C SER A 192 13.86 9.62 25.51
N LEU A 193 13.59 9.05 24.33
CA LEU A 193 13.48 7.60 24.15
C LEU A 193 14.82 6.90 24.37
N ARG A 194 15.92 7.46 23.82
CA ARG A 194 17.29 6.94 24.06
C ARG A 194 17.65 6.91 25.56
N ARG A 195 17.27 7.94 26.32
CA ARG A 195 17.45 7.95 27.80
C ARG A 195 16.63 6.88 28.51
N GLN A 196 15.59 6.36 27.89
CA GLN A 196 14.77 5.25 28.40
C GLN A 196 15.31 3.87 27.98
N GLY A 197 16.43 3.82 27.22
CA GLY A 197 17.03 2.58 26.71
C GLY A 197 16.35 2.06 25.44
N LEU A 198 15.56 2.89 24.73
CA LEU A 198 14.97 2.54 23.45
C LEU A 198 15.85 3.04 22.28
N HIS A 199 15.68 2.44 21.12
CA HIS A 199 16.48 2.68 19.91
C HIS A 199 15.65 3.36 18.82
N PRO A 200 15.35 4.67 18.96
CA PRO A 200 14.67 5.41 17.90
C PRO A 200 15.60 5.54 16.68
N PHE A 201 15.05 5.25 15.52
CA PHE A 201 15.76 5.28 14.24
C PHE A 201 15.07 6.21 13.24
N HIS A 202 15.79 6.62 12.18
CA HIS A 202 15.21 7.36 11.06
C HIS A 202 14.40 6.42 10.19
N THR A 203 13.08 6.64 10.11
CA THR A 203 12.17 5.82 9.30
C THR A 203 12.55 5.92 7.82
N PRO A 204 12.79 4.79 7.12
CA PRO A 204 13.00 4.79 5.68
C PRO A 204 11.83 5.44 4.94
N ASN A 205 12.12 6.45 4.11
CA ASN A 205 11.07 7.33 3.61
C ASN A 205 11.36 7.84 2.19
N GLY A 206 10.35 7.83 1.32
CA GLY A 206 10.40 8.35 -0.03
C GLY A 206 9.91 9.80 -0.16
N MET A 207 10.29 10.68 0.77
CA MET A 207 9.88 12.09 0.75
C MET A 207 11.04 13.01 0.39
N ASN A 208 10.87 13.84 -0.62
CA ASN A 208 11.82 14.91 -0.95
C ASN A 208 11.39 16.21 -0.26
N LEU A 209 12.12 16.61 0.79
CA LEU A 209 11.87 17.80 1.58
C LEU A 209 12.96 18.87 1.41
N THR A 210 13.63 18.90 0.25
CA THR A 210 14.77 19.80 0.00
C THR A 210 14.38 21.26 -0.16
N THR A 211 13.18 21.56 -0.66
CA THR A 211 12.69 22.93 -0.85
C THR A 211 11.71 23.36 0.24
N GLN A 212 11.55 24.68 0.43
CA GLN A 212 10.53 25.21 1.34
C GLN A 212 9.11 24.85 0.88
N GLU A 213 8.87 24.81 -0.42
CA GLU A 213 7.58 24.44 -0.99
C GLU A 213 7.24 22.97 -0.68
N HIS A 214 8.20 22.05 -0.87
CA HIS A 214 8.04 20.65 -0.50
C HIS A 214 7.71 20.50 1.00
N ARG A 215 8.42 21.22 1.88
CA ARG A 215 8.14 21.21 3.32
C ARG A 215 6.76 21.75 3.65
N ARG A 216 6.35 22.85 2.99
CA ARG A 216 5.01 23.43 3.18
C ARG A 216 3.89 22.46 2.78
N GLN A 217 4.05 21.79 1.66
CA GLN A 217 3.06 20.82 1.18
C GLN A 217 3.05 19.55 2.03
N SER A 218 4.17 19.15 2.60
CA SER A 218 4.26 17.96 3.44
C SER A 218 3.52 18.08 4.77
N THR A 219 3.17 19.28 5.23
CA THR A 219 2.41 19.50 6.48
C THR A 219 1.04 18.84 6.51
N ALA A 220 0.47 18.53 5.34
CA ALA A 220 -0.84 17.88 5.25
C ALA A 220 -0.76 16.39 4.86
N SER A 221 0.38 15.80 4.87
CA SER A 221 0.85 14.79 3.93
C SER A 221 0.45 13.35 4.13
N ASP A 222 0.16 12.88 5.34
CA ASP A 222 -0.37 11.51 5.44
C ASP A 222 -1.82 11.50 4.97
N GLY A 223 -2.07 10.74 3.89
CA GLY A 223 -3.38 10.66 3.26
C GLY A 223 -3.68 11.76 2.24
N THR A 224 -2.74 12.64 1.91
CA THR A 224 -2.91 13.69 0.89
C THR A 224 -2.02 13.45 -0.32
N PRO A 225 -2.48 13.76 -1.55
CA PRO A 225 -1.65 13.66 -2.75
C PRO A 225 -0.56 14.74 -2.78
N SER A 226 0.48 14.48 -3.59
CA SER A 226 1.54 15.44 -3.84
C SER A 226 1.17 16.39 -4.97
N GLN A 227 1.42 17.69 -4.80
CA GLN A 227 1.28 18.70 -5.86
C GLN A 227 2.57 18.85 -6.69
N THR A 228 3.74 18.55 -6.11
CA THR A 228 5.06 18.91 -6.65
C THR A 228 6.04 17.76 -6.65
N ASP A 229 5.60 16.52 -6.72
CA ASP A 229 6.47 15.32 -6.71
C ASP A 229 7.38 15.19 -5.48
N HIS A 230 7.05 15.89 -4.38
CA HIS A 230 7.81 15.78 -3.13
C HIS A 230 7.65 14.39 -2.47
N LYS A 231 6.66 13.61 -2.88
CA LYS A 231 6.43 12.24 -2.44
C LYS A 231 6.71 11.27 -3.58
N SER A 232 7.62 10.32 -3.35
CA SER A 232 7.85 9.21 -4.27
C SER A 232 6.63 8.29 -4.29
N GLU A 233 6.04 8.11 -5.45
CA GLU A 233 4.84 7.31 -5.66
C GLU A 233 4.94 6.51 -6.97
N ALA A 234 4.04 5.57 -7.16
CA ALA A 234 4.09 4.65 -8.30
C ALA A 234 4.01 5.38 -9.66
N GLU A 235 3.19 6.44 -9.77
CA GLU A 235 3.09 7.21 -11.01
C GLU A 235 4.40 7.92 -11.33
N ASN A 236 4.93 8.74 -10.39
CA ASN A 236 6.05 9.63 -10.70
C ASN A 236 7.40 8.92 -10.74
N ARG A 237 7.59 7.79 -10.03
CA ARG A 237 8.86 7.08 -9.95
C ARG A 237 8.96 5.88 -10.87
N ALA A 238 7.85 5.23 -11.18
CA ALA A 238 7.85 4.01 -11.97
C ALA A 238 7.06 4.16 -13.27
N LEU A 239 5.78 4.51 -13.23
CA LEU A 239 4.94 4.48 -14.42
C LEU A 239 5.34 5.53 -15.46
N ARG A 240 5.50 6.80 -15.06
CA ARG A 240 5.89 7.86 -16.02
C ARG A 240 7.23 7.58 -16.70
N PRO A 241 8.29 7.18 -15.97
CA PRO A 241 9.53 6.73 -16.62
C PRO A 241 9.34 5.50 -17.51
N ALA A 242 8.43 4.58 -17.18
CA ALA A 242 8.13 3.45 -18.05
C ALA A 242 7.44 3.89 -19.36
N LEU A 243 6.55 4.87 -19.28
CA LEU A 243 5.82 5.42 -20.44
C LEU A 243 6.71 6.24 -21.41
N GLU A 244 7.95 6.51 -21.08
CA GLU A 244 8.95 7.08 -22.00
C GLU A 244 9.40 6.03 -23.05
N SER A 245 9.28 4.74 -22.71
CA SER A 245 9.54 3.63 -23.63
C SER A 245 8.38 3.43 -24.60
N ASP A 246 8.68 3.19 -25.88
CA ASP A 246 7.67 2.83 -26.89
C ASP A 246 6.99 1.48 -26.62
N ARG A 247 7.57 0.68 -25.75
CA ARG A 247 7.06 -0.64 -25.35
C ARG A 247 6.00 -0.58 -24.26
N VAL A 248 5.81 0.56 -23.58
CA VAL A 248 4.86 0.67 -22.49
C VAL A 248 3.78 1.68 -22.82
N ARG A 249 2.54 1.25 -22.69
CA ARG A 249 1.34 2.05 -22.94
C ARG A 249 0.40 1.99 -21.73
N LEU A 250 -0.39 3.03 -21.54
CA LEU A 250 -1.38 3.14 -20.47
C LEU A 250 -2.78 3.34 -21.06
N LEU A 251 -3.73 2.54 -20.63
CA LEU A 251 -5.16 2.76 -20.86
C LEU A 251 -5.82 3.18 -19.55
N THR A 252 -6.28 4.42 -19.47
CA THR A 252 -6.99 4.97 -18.30
C THR A 252 -8.50 4.85 -18.46
N GLU A 253 -9.24 5.02 -17.36
CA GLU A 253 -10.72 4.96 -17.32
C GLU A 253 -11.27 3.62 -17.84
N ALA A 254 -10.50 2.54 -17.69
CA ALA A 254 -10.82 1.20 -18.14
C ALA A 254 -10.85 0.24 -16.94
N LYS A 255 -12.05 -0.10 -16.48
CA LYS A 255 -12.26 -1.05 -15.37
C LYS A 255 -12.34 -2.46 -15.93
N VAL A 256 -11.29 -3.27 -15.71
CA VAL A 256 -11.36 -4.71 -16.02
C VAL A 256 -12.37 -5.36 -15.08
N THR A 257 -13.37 -6.00 -15.67
CA THR A 257 -14.50 -6.60 -14.97
C THR A 257 -14.47 -8.12 -14.94
N ARG A 258 -13.82 -8.73 -15.94
CA ARG A 258 -13.73 -10.18 -16.10
C ARG A 258 -12.52 -10.60 -16.91
N LEU A 259 -11.94 -11.75 -16.57
CA LEU A 259 -10.94 -12.47 -17.38
C LEU A 259 -11.62 -13.69 -17.99
N LEU A 260 -11.47 -13.86 -19.29
CA LEU A 260 -12.10 -14.94 -20.07
C LEU A 260 -11.08 -16.01 -20.37
N THR A 261 -11.43 -17.29 -20.12
CA THR A 261 -10.54 -18.42 -20.35
C THR A 261 -10.79 -19.12 -21.70
N ASP A 262 -9.87 -19.96 -22.08
CA ASP A 262 -10.05 -20.92 -23.16
C ASP A 262 -11.04 -22.05 -22.75
N ALA A 263 -11.38 -22.92 -23.68
CA ALA A 263 -12.31 -24.03 -23.44
C ALA A 263 -11.82 -25.04 -22.38
N LYS A 264 -10.52 -25.03 -22.05
CA LYS A 264 -9.95 -25.88 -21.00
C LYS A 264 -9.99 -25.21 -19.62
N GLY A 265 -10.14 -23.89 -19.55
CA GLY A 265 -10.11 -23.10 -18.32
C GLY A 265 -8.71 -22.86 -17.76
N THR A 266 -7.65 -23.19 -18.53
CA THR A 266 -6.25 -23.13 -18.04
C THR A 266 -5.47 -21.94 -18.61
N ARG A 267 -6.06 -21.14 -19.50
CA ARG A 267 -5.41 -20.00 -20.11
C ARG A 267 -6.39 -18.85 -20.33
N ILE A 268 -6.03 -17.65 -19.95
CA ILE A 268 -6.78 -16.43 -20.25
C ILE A 268 -6.57 -16.09 -21.71
N VAL A 269 -7.67 -15.86 -22.43
CA VAL A 269 -7.67 -15.46 -23.85
C VAL A 269 -8.00 -13.98 -24.04
N ALA A 270 -8.68 -13.37 -23.07
CA ALA A 270 -8.97 -11.94 -23.05
C ALA A 270 -9.38 -11.44 -21.67
N ALA A 271 -9.26 -10.14 -21.46
CA ALA A 271 -9.93 -9.40 -20.39
C ALA A 271 -11.07 -8.56 -20.98
N GLU A 272 -12.20 -8.51 -20.30
CA GLU A 272 -13.28 -7.55 -20.57
C GLU A 272 -13.09 -6.34 -19.67
N ALA A 273 -13.23 -5.14 -20.22
CA ALA A 273 -13.15 -3.90 -19.48
C ALA A 273 -14.28 -2.94 -19.84
N GLU A 274 -14.86 -2.31 -18.84
CA GLU A 274 -15.72 -1.14 -19.01
C GLU A 274 -14.87 0.08 -19.34
N PHE A 275 -15.08 0.68 -20.48
CA PHE A 275 -14.38 1.86 -20.97
C PHE A 275 -15.37 2.89 -21.50
N ARG A 276 -15.50 4.02 -20.81
CA ARG A 276 -16.38 5.14 -21.21
C ARG A 276 -17.80 4.71 -21.60
N GLY A 277 -18.39 3.78 -20.82
CA GLY A 277 -19.78 3.32 -21.00
C GLY A 277 -19.97 2.21 -22.04
N ARG A 278 -18.90 1.64 -22.57
CA ARG A 278 -18.93 0.45 -23.44
C ARG A 278 -17.99 -0.63 -22.92
N THR A 279 -18.22 -1.87 -23.32
CA THR A 279 -17.30 -2.97 -23.04
C THR A 279 -16.28 -3.09 -24.18
N ILE A 280 -15.00 -3.16 -23.81
CA ILE A 280 -13.90 -3.45 -24.72
C ILE A 280 -13.24 -4.77 -24.33
N ARG A 281 -12.57 -5.38 -25.30
CA ARG A 281 -11.83 -6.63 -25.14
C ARG A 281 -10.33 -6.37 -25.23
N ILE A 282 -9.57 -6.89 -24.27
CA ILE A 282 -8.11 -6.73 -24.21
C ILE A 282 -7.49 -8.12 -24.30
N THR A 283 -6.63 -8.35 -25.31
CA THR A 283 -5.97 -9.63 -25.55
C THR A 283 -4.48 -9.55 -25.28
N ALA A 284 -3.91 -10.61 -24.70
CA ALA A 284 -2.47 -10.66 -24.41
C ALA A 284 -1.96 -12.10 -24.31
N ASN A 285 -0.63 -12.26 -24.36
CA ASN A 285 0.05 -13.51 -24.08
C ASN A 285 0.07 -13.78 -22.56
N GLN A 286 0.30 -12.73 -21.74
CA GLN A 286 0.34 -12.79 -20.28
C GLN A 286 -0.59 -11.75 -19.68
N PHE A 287 -1.25 -12.10 -18.57
CA PHE A 287 -2.11 -11.23 -17.77
C PHE A 287 -1.58 -11.13 -16.35
N VAL A 288 -1.29 -9.92 -15.92
CA VAL A 288 -0.81 -9.60 -14.58
C VAL A 288 -1.88 -8.80 -13.84
N VAL A 289 -2.39 -9.32 -12.74
CA VAL A 289 -3.35 -8.61 -11.90
C VAL A 289 -2.62 -7.93 -10.75
N SER A 290 -2.76 -6.61 -10.65
CA SER A 290 -2.15 -5.74 -9.64
C SER A 290 -3.11 -4.66 -9.18
N ALA A 291 -4.36 -5.06 -8.91
CA ALA A 291 -5.47 -4.16 -8.60
C ALA A 291 -5.62 -3.85 -7.10
N GLY A 292 -4.70 -4.36 -6.28
CA GLY A 292 -4.74 -4.34 -4.82
C GLY A 292 -5.54 -5.50 -4.24
N ALA A 293 -5.14 -6.02 -3.08
CA ALA A 293 -5.54 -7.33 -2.56
C ALA A 293 -7.04 -7.64 -2.66
N VAL A 294 -7.89 -6.68 -2.31
CA VAL A 294 -9.35 -6.89 -2.35
C VAL A 294 -9.91 -6.89 -3.77
N ASN A 295 -9.50 -5.92 -4.61
CA ASN A 295 -9.99 -5.85 -5.99
C ASN A 295 -9.43 -6.98 -6.85
N THR A 296 -8.19 -7.42 -6.60
CA THR A 296 -7.58 -8.58 -7.27
C THR A 296 -8.39 -9.84 -6.97
N ALA A 297 -8.67 -10.13 -5.70
CA ALA A 297 -9.53 -11.25 -5.33
C ALA A 297 -10.92 -11.14 -5.95
N ALA A 298 -11.56 -9.96 -5.89
CA ALA A 298 -12.88 -9.74 -6.45
C ALA A 298 -12.92 -9.94 -7.97
N LEU A 299 -11.89 -9.48 -8.70
CA LEU A 299 -11.79 -9.71 -10.15
C LEU A 299 -11.67 -11.20 -10.47
N LEU A 300 -10.79 -11.92 -9.79
CA LEU A 300 -10.58 -13.35 -10.02
C LEU A 300 -11.82 -14.19 -9.64
N LEU A 301 -12.51 -13.85 -8.55
CA LEU A 301 -13.77 -14.49 -8.15
C LEU A 301 -14.89 -14.22 -9.17
N ARG A 302 -15.03 -13.00 -9.69
CA ARG A 302 -16.00 -12.65 -10.76
C ARG A 302 -15.68 -13.27 -12.09
N SER A 303 -14.44 -13.71 -12.28
CA SER A 303 -14.01 -14.40 -13.51
C SER A 303 -14.35 -15.89 -13.51
N ALA A 304 -15.18 -16.34 -12.58
CA ALA A 304 -15.71 -17.70 -12.54
C ALA A 304 -16.40 -18.09 -13.86
N ASP A 305 -16.17 -19.33 -14.30
CA ASP A 305 -16.77 -19.93 -15.49
C ASP A 305 -17.11 -21.41 -15.24
N GLU A 306 -17.55 -22.15 -16.27
CA GLU A 306 -17.92 -23.56 -16.13
C GLU A 306 -16.75 -24.45 -15.69
N ARG A 307 -15.49 -24.06 -16.00
CA ARG A 307 -14.27 -24.79 -15.64
C ARG A 307 -13.70 -24.36 -14.29
N ASN A 308 -13.93 -23.12 -13.94
CA ASN A 308 -13.46 -22.48 -12.70
C ASN A 308 -14.65 -21.92 -11.91
N PRO A 309 -15.56 -22.76 -11.41
CA PRO A 309 -16.86 -22.32 -10.84
C PRO A 309 -16.69 -21.48 -9.55
N ASP A 310 -15.61 -21.67 -8.82
CA ASP A 310 -15.31 -20.97 -7.56
C ASP A 310 -14.38 -19.76 -7.72
N GLY A 311 -14.15 -19.31 -8.97
CA GLY A 311 -13.21 -18.23 -9.31
C GLY A 311 -11.97 -18.73 -10.04
N LEU A 312 -11.36 -17.85 -10.82
CA LEU A 312 -10.22 -18.16 -11.67
C LEU A 312 -8.95 -18.34 -10.80
N GLY A 313 -8.28 -19.48 -10.96
CA GLY A 313 -7.08 -19.82 -10.16
C GLY A 313 -7.38 -20.28 -8.74
N ASN A 314 -8.54 -20.87 -8.49
CA ASN A 314 -9.02 -21.18 -7.14
C ASN A 314 -9.24 -22.68 -6.85
N SER A 315 -8.45 -23.58 -7.44
CA SER A 315 -8.56 -25.02 -7.16
C SER A 315 -8.27 -25.36 -5.69
N SER A 316 -7.44 -24.55 -5.01
CA SER A 316 -7.16 -24.68 -3.58
C SER A 316 -8.32 -24.23 -2.67
N GLY A 317 -9.29 -23.48 -3.19
CA GLY A 317 -10.35 -22.81 -2.39
C GLY A 317 -9.83 -21.68 -1.48
N LEU A 318 -8.62 -21.17 -1.74
CA LEU A 318 -7.97 -20.14 -0.93
C LEU A 318 -8.06 -18.72 -1.53
N LEU A 319 -8.50 -18.59 -2.77
CA LEU A 319 -8.70 -17.27 -3.37
C LEU A 319 -9.69 -16.43 -2.56
N GLY A 320 -9.30 -15.22 -2.24
CA GLY A 320 -10.04 -14.30 -1.38
C GLY A 320 -9.90 -14.57 0.11
N ARG A 321 -9.40 -15.72 0.55
CA ARG A 321 -9.16 -16.07 1.97
C ARG A 321 -7.84 -15.51 2.47
N ASN A 322 -7.60 -15.65 3.79
CA ASN A 322 -6.42 -15.10 4.46
C ASN A 322 -6.28 -13.57 4.27
N TYR A 323 -7.39 -12.88 4.14
CA TYR A 323 -7.39 -11.43 4.11
C TYR A 323 -6.82 -10.90 5.42
N MET A 324 -5.75 -10.14 5.31
CA MET A 324 -5.06 -9.52 6.43
C MET A 324 -4.92 -8.02 6.22
N VAL A 325 -4.87 -7.32 7.35
CA VAL A 325 -4.44 -5.94 7.47
C VAL A 325 -3.56 -5.87 8.71
N HIS A 326 -3.02 -4.72 9.07
CA HIS A 326 -2.37 -4.60 10.37
C HIS A 326 -3.42 -4.36 11.47
N ASN A 327 -3.19 -4.89 12.69
CA ASN A 327 -3.78 -4.29 13.87
C ASN A 327 -3.15 -2.92 14.05
N SER A 328 -3.92 -1.88 13.84
CA SER A 328 -3.39 -0.51 13.75
C SER A 328 -4.07 0.43 14.74
N THR A 329 -3.31 1.36 15.30
CA THR A 329 -3.81 2.41 16.19
C THR A 329 -3.23 3.76 15.81
N PHE A 330 -4.09 4.75 15.57
CA PHE A 330 -3.72 6.16 15.64
C PHE A 330 -3.53 6.54 17.10
N PHE A 331 -2.36 7.10 17.40
CA PHE A 331 -1.96 7.42 18.75
C PHE A 331 -1.45 8.87 18.82
N MET A 332 -1.95 9.63 19.78
CA MET A 332 -1.53 11.00 20.02
C MET A 332 -1.02 11.16 21.44
N GLY A 333 0.23 11.59 21.58
CA GLY A 333 0.78 12.06 22.85
C GLY A 333 0.67 13.57 22.92
N VAL A 334 -0.12 14.13 23.85
CA VAL A 334 -0.37 15.57 23.91
C VAL A 334 0.33 16.20 25.12
N ASN A 335 1.09 17.28 24.86
CA ASN A 335 1.65 18.13 25.91
C ASN A 335 0.84 19.44 25.97
N PRO A 336 0.05 19.69 27.04
CA PRO A 336 -0.83 20.87 27.09
C PRO A 336 -0.08 22.20 27.15
N PHE A 337 1.21 22.19 27.47
CA PHE A 337 2.02 23.39 27.71
C PHE A 337 2.88 23.81 26.51
N HIS A 338 3.17 22.87 25.60
CA HIS A 338 4.08 23.11 24.46
C HIS A 338 3.42 22.79 23.14
N LYS A 339 3.52 23.71 22.19
CA LYS A 339 3.10 23.46 20.81
C LYS A 339 4.14 22.63 20.08
N ASN A 340 3.67 21.74 19.25
CA ASN A 340 4.47 21.04 18.27
C ASN A 340 4.40 21.80 16.93
N THR A 341 5.48 22.45 16.55
CA THR A 341 5.58 23.26 15.33
C THR A 341 6.28 22.51 14.19
N THR A 342 6.49 21.20 14.36
CA THR A 342 7.08 20.34 13.32
C THR A 342 6.22 20.35 12.06
N ALA A 343 6.85 20.60 10.93
CA ALA A 343 6.17 20.53 9.63
C ALA A 343 6.02 19.07 9.18
N TRP A 344 7.12 18.32 9.21
CA TRP A 344 7.14 16.89 8.88
C TRP A 344 7.73 16.07 10.02
N GLN A 345 6.88 15.33 10.73
CA GLN A 345 7.32 14.53 11.89
C GLN A 345 7.52 13.04 11.61
N LYS A 346 7.17 12.53 10.41
CA LYS A 346 7.30 11.12 10.03
C LYS A 346 8.75 10.76 9.69
N THR A 347 9.65 11.03 10.62
CA THR A 347 11.08 10.74 10.49
C THR A 347 11.57 9.72 11.50
N LEU A 348 10.76 9.36 12.52
CA LEU A 348 11.17 8.51 13.63
C LEU A 348 10.33 7.24 13.70
N GLY A 349 11.01 6.11 13.91
CA GLY A 349 10.42 4.81 14.23
C GLY A 349 11.06 4.15 15.44
N ILE A 350 10.43 3.11 16.00
CA ILE A 350 10.94 2.23 17.05
C ILE A 350 10.50 0.80 16.75
N ASN A 351 11.47 -0.13 16.79
CA ASN A 351 11.27 -1.56 16.60
C ASN A 351 11.79 -2.42 17.77
N ASP A 352 12.03 -1.82 18.95
CA ASP A 352 12.56 -2.52 20.14
C ASP A 352 11.72 -3.74 20.55
N TRP A 353 10.45 -3.79 20.16
CA TRP A 353 9.53 -4.89 20.47
C TRP A 353 8.99 -5.60 19.22
N TYR A 354 9.62 -5.36 18.07
CA TYR A 354 9.18 -5.92 16.78
C TYR A 354 9.31 -7.44 16.73
N VAL A 355 10.39 -7.98 17.26
CA VAL A 355 10.64 -9.42 17.39
C VAL A 355 10.47 -9.87 18.85
N ALA A 356 10.21 -11.16 19.05
CA ALA A 356 10.24 -11.75 20.38
C ALA A 356 11.64 -11.62 21.00
N GLY A 357 11.71 -11.42 22.32
CA GLY A 357 12.98 -11.20 23.00
C GLY A 357 12.85 -11.25 24.51
N PRO A 358 13.92 -10.90 25.26
CA PRO A 358 13.94 -11.01 26.73
C PRO A 358 12.82 -10.23 27.45
N ASN A 359 12.30 -9.18 26.80
CA ASN A 359 11.30 -8.30 27.38
C ASN A 359 9.88 -8.54 26.85
N ASN A 360 9.71 -9.38 25.83
CA ASN A 360 8.41 -9.73 25.25
C ASN A 360 8.47 -11.15 24.66
N GLU A 361 7.57 -11.99 25.12
CA GLU A 361 7.48 -13.39 24.71
C GLU A 361 7.12 -13.54 23.23
N TYR A 362 6.28 -12.63 22.72
CA TYR A 362 5.82 -12.62 21.32
C TYR A 362 6.16 -11.28 20.65
N PRO A 363 6.27 -11.24 19.30
CA PRO A 363 6.38 -9.99 18.56
C PRO A 363 5.22 -9.05 18.89
N LEU A 364 5.53 -7.77 19.15
CA LEU A 364 4.49 -6.75 19.42
C LEU A 364 4.23 -5.86 18.20
N GLY A 365 5.27 -5.48 17.48
CA GLY A 365 5.13 -4.68 16.26
C GLY A 365 5.94 -3.40 16.24
N ASN A 366 5.52 -2.47 15.38
CA ASN A 366 6.22 -1.24 15.01
C ASN A 366 5.55 0.01 15.60
N LEU A 367 6.37 0.97 15.97
CA LEU A 367 5.98 2.36 16.14
C LEU A 367 6.62 3.20 15.03
N GLN A 368 5.84 3.98 14.32
CA GLN A 368 6.33 5.04 13.44
C GLN A 368 5.56 6.34 13.68
N MET A 369 6.24 7.49 13.49
CA MET A 369 5.54 8.77 13.48
C MET A 369 4.64 8.88 12.25
N LEU A 370 3.52 9.57 12.39
CA LEU A 370 2.70 10.03 11.26
C LEU A 370 3.19 11.39 10.74
N GLY A 371 2.71 11.82 9.60
CA GLY A 371 2.68 13.23 9.23
C GLY A 371 1.86 14.03 10.26
N LYS A 372 2.06 15.34 10.32
CA LYS A 372 1.39 16.19 11.32
C LYS A 372 -0.13 16.18 11.11
N LEU A 373 -0.87 15.65 12.08
CA LEU A 373 -2.32 15.66 12.02
C LEU A 373 -2.87 17.10 12.10
N GLN A 374 -3.94 17.34 11.39
CA GLN A 374 -4.73 18.56 11.43
C GLN A 374 -6.10 18.28 12.05
N ALA A 375 -6.82 19.32 12.47
CA ALA A 375 -8.15 19.17 13.07
C ALA A 375 -9.14 18.39 12.20
N ALA A 376 -9.05 18.52 10.86
CA ALA A 376 -9.87 17.79 9.91
C ALA A 376 -9.69 16.26 9.98
N HIS A 377 -8.45 15.78 10.19
CA HIS A 377 -8.18 14.34 10.34
C HIS A 377 -8.92 13.75 11.55
N VAL A 378 -8.97 14.50 12.66
CA VAL A 378 -9.56 14.03 13.92
C VAL A 378 -11.06 14.24 13.98
N LYS A 379 -11.60 15.18 13.15
CA LYS A 379 -13.01 15.54 13.14
C LYS A 379 -13.92 14.36 12.80
N GLY A 380 -13.51 13.49 11.89
CA GLY A 380 -14.26 12.27 11.55
C GLY A 380 -14.47 11.33 12.75
N ALA A 381 -13.44 11.15 13.58
CA ALA A 381 -13.49 10.34 14.78
C ALA A 381 -14.19 11.03 15.98
N ARG A 382 -14.29 12.37 15.95
CA ARG A 382 -14.89 13.17 17.03
C ARG A 382 -15.83 14.26 16.45
N PRO A 383 -16.93 13.86 15.80
CA PRO A 383 -17.83 14.77 15.07
C PRO A 383 -18.50 15.83 15.97
N TRP A 384 -18.68 15.55 17.25
CA TRP A 384 -19.25 16.44 18.24
C TRP A 384 -18.29 17.56 18.70
N ALA A 385 -16.96 17.35 18.56
CA ALA A 385 -15.98 18.33 19.04
C ALA A 385 -15.82 19.50 18.06
N PRO A 386 -15.79 20.77 18.55
CA PRO A 386 -15.59 21.92 17.68
C PRO A 386 -14.17 21.96 17.12
N LEU A 387 -14.01 22.41 15.86
CA LEU A 387 -12.71 22.43 15.18
C LEU A 387 -11.61 23.18 15.94
N TRP A 388 -11.94 24.28 16.63
CA TRP A 388 -10.96 25.04 17.42
C TRP A 388 -10.39 24.22 18.58
N ALA A 389 -11.20 23.37 19.22
CA ALA A 389 -10.75 22.50 20.30
C ALA A 389 -9.86 21.37 19.77
N LEU A 390 -10.27 20.75 18.65
CA LEU A 390 -9.45 19.76 17.97
C LEU A 390 -8.12 20.36 17.51
N LYS A 391 -8.14 21.58 16.96
CA LYS A 391 -6.91 22.29 16.59
C LYS A 391 -5.99 22.52 17.77
N ALA A 392 -6.52 22.90 18.93
CA ALA A 392 -5.73 23.10 20.14
C ALA A 392 -5.03 21.81 20.62
N VAL A 393 -5.66 20.66 20.41
CA VAL A 393 -5.09 19.33 20.71
C VAL A 393 -4.01 18.97 19.69
N VAL A 394 -4.32 18.98 18.40
CA VAL A 394 -3.37 18.57 17.36
C VAL A 394 -2.15 19.50 17.27
N ASP A 395 -2.29 20.80 17.55
CA ASP A 395 -1.17 21.74 17.63
C ASP A 395 -0.16 21.38 18.76
N ARG A 396 -0.51 20.46 19.64
CA ARG A 396 0.29 20.06 20.83
C ARG A 396 0.61 18.57 20.88
N SER A 397 0.25 17.84 19.82
CA SER A 397 0.44 16.39 19.79
C SER A 397 1.73 15.97 19.08
N LEU A 398 2.27 14.85 19.53
CA LEU A 398 3.03 13.91 18.70
C LEU A 398 2.04 12.92 18.12
N ASP A 399 2.10 12.71 16.83
CA ASP A 399 1.15 11.86 16.12
C ASP A 399 1.88 10.59 15.67
N ILE A 400 1.40 9.44 16.11
CA ILE A 400 2.08 8.16 16.03
C ILE A 400 1.14 7.13 15.41
N TYR A 401 1.70 6.21 14.66
CA TYR A 401 1.04 5.06 14.10
C TYR A 401 1.66 3.79 14.67
N LEU A 402 0.84 2.97 15.29
CA LEU A 402 1.24 1.69 15.86
C LEU A 402 0.67 0.56 15.01
N THR A 403 1.50 -0.41 14.70
CA THR A 403 1.11 -1.59 13.91
C THR A 403 1.60 -2.87 14.56
N THR A 404 0.75 -3.88 14.57
CA THR A 404 1.05 -5.26 14.96
C THR A 404 0.56 -6.18 13.86
N GLU A 405 1.21 -7.29 13.65
CA GLU A 405 0.83 -8.26 12.64
C GLU A 405 -0.58 -8.80 12.90
N ASP A 406 -1.41 -8.80 11.84
CA ASP A 406 -2.66 -9.51 11.73
C ASP A 406 -2.39 -10.87 11.08
N LEU A 407 -2.76 -11.95 11.73
CA LEU A 407 -2.41 -13.31 11.29
C LEU A 407 -3.37 -13.84 10.24
N PRO A 408 -2.90 -14.67 9.30
CA PRO A 408 -3.78 -15.25 8.29
C PRO A 408 -4.79 -16.21 8.93
N THR A 409 -6.03 -16.08 8.52
CA THR A 409 -7.11 -17.02 8.84
C THR A 409 -8.06 -17.18 7.65
N ARG A 410 -8.52 -18.41 7.42
CA ARG A 410 -9.40 -18.71 6.28
C ARG A 410 -10.77 -18.04 6.38
N ASP A 411 -11.18 -17.63 7.58
CA ASP A 411 -12.48 -16.99 7.83
C ASP A 411 -12.42 -15.48 7.50
N ASN A 412 -11.23 -14.85 7.61
CA ASN A 412 -11.01 -13.51 7.09
C ASN A 412 -10.85 -13.59 5.57
N ARG A 413 -11.80 -13.01 4.84
CA ARG A 413 -11.83 -13.19 3.38
C ARG A 413 -12.54 -12.06 2.64
N VAL A 414 -12.23 -11.97 1.38
CA VAL A 414 -12.95 -11.21 0.37
C VAL A 414 -13.87 -12.17 -0.38
N ARG A 415 -15.13 -11.82 -0.54
CA ARG A 415 -16.07 -12.53 -1.40
C ARG A 415 -16.87 -11.55 -2.24
N VAL A 416 -17.50 -12.04 -3.28
CA VAL A 416 -18.38 -11.27 -4.14
C VAL A 416 -19.80 -11.79 -4.03
N ASP A 417 -20.77 -10.86 -4.00
CA ASP A 417 -22.20 -11.14 -4.01
C ASP A 417 -22.83 -10.25 -5.09
N GLY A 418 -22.98 -10.79 -6.30
CA GLY A 418 -23.25 -10.00 -7.49
C GLY A 418 -22.16 -8.95 -7.71
N ASP A 419 -22.56 -7.68 -7.77
CA ASP A 419 -21.60 -6.56 -7.95
C ASP A 419 -20.97 -6.09 -6.62
N ARG A 420 -21.38 -6.66 -5.49
CA ARG A 420 -20.89 -6.24 -4.18
C ARG A 420 -19.58 -6.92 -3.83
N ILE A 421 -18.64 -6.16 -3.31
CA ILE A 421 -17.46 -6.69 -2.63
C ILE A 421 -17.78 -6.75 -1.15
N VAL A 422 -17.71 -7.93 -0.56
CA VAL A 422 -17.95 -8.17 0.86
C VAL A 422 -16.65 -8.61 1.51
N VAL A 423 -16.28 -7.97 2.61
CA VAL A 423 -15.08 -8.27 3.38
C VAL A 423 -15.49 -8.81 4.75
N ASP A 424 -15.20 -10.08 4.97
CA ASP A 424 -15.32 -10.72 6.29
C ASP A 424 -13.96 -10.54 6.99
N TRP A 425 -13.92 -9.77 8.08
CA TRP A 425 -12.68 -9.55 8.83
C TRP A 425 -12.95 -9.48 10.33
N THR A 426 -12.29 -10.36 11.05
CA THR A 426 -12.25 -10.37 12.51
C THR A 426 -10.80 -10.19 12.96
N PRO A 427 -10.47 -9.11 13.69
CA PRO A 427 -9.12 -8.89 14.20
C PRO A 427 -8.66 -10.04 15.10
N ASN A 428 -7.44 -10.50 14.91
CA ASN A 428 -6.75 -11.45 15.78
C ASN A 428 -5.45 -10.81 16.32
N ASN A 429 -4.65 -11.53 17.07
CA ASN A 429 -3.37 -11.07 17.63
C ASN A 429 -3.47 -9.71 18.35
N THR A 430 -4.60 -9.46 19.01
CA THR A 430 -4.96 -8.15 19.58
C THR A 430 -4.33 -7.89 20.95
N ALA A 431 -3.95 -8.96 21.68
CA ALA A 431 -3.29 -8.83 22.98
C ALA A 431 -1.87 -8.23 22.86
N PRO A 432 -0.99 -8.69 21.93
CA PRO A 432 0.27 -8.03 21.62
C PRO A 432 0.11 -6.57 21.20
N HIS A 433 -0.90 -6.25 20.41
CA HIS A 433 -1.17 -4.87 20.01
C HIS A 433 -1.52 -3.98 21.22
N SER A 434 -2.35 -4.49 22.14
CA SER A 434 -2.71 -3.77 23.37
C SER A 434 -1.49 -3.55 24.27
N GLU A 435 -0.59 -4.54 24.32
CA GLU A 435 0.68 -4.42 25.05
C GLU A 435 1.60 -3.38 24.40
N LEU A 436 1.70 -3.34 23.07
CA LEU A 436 2.44 -2.31 22.34
C LEU A 436 1.92 -0.91 22.69
N VAL A 437 0.60 -0.71 22.60
CA VAL A 437 -0.05 0.57 22.98
C VAL A 437 0.27 0.96 24.43
N ARG A 438 0.25 0.01 25.34
CA ARG A 438 0.58 0.23 26.77
C ARG A 438 2.03 0.68 26.97
N ARG A 439 2.99 0.00 26.33
CA ARG A 439 4.43 0.33 26.40
C ARG A 439 4.73 1.70 25.80
N VAL A 440 4.20 1.95 24.62
CA VAL A 440 4.34 3.24 23.96
C VAL A 440 3.73 4.35 24.80
N SER A 441 2.56 4.13 25.40
CA SER A 441 1.94 5.11 26.32
C SER A 441 2.84 5.46 27.49
N ALA A 442 3.50 4.47 28.08
CA ALA A 442 4.44 4.70 29.18
C ALA A 442 5.67 5.51 28.71
N ALA A 443 6.25 5.16 27.56
CA ALA A 443 7.42 5.85 27.00
C ALA A 443 7.11 7.30 26.62
N VAL A 444 5.96 7.55 26.01
CA VAL A 444 5.50 8.89 25.59
C VAL A 444 5.19 9.77 26.79
N ARG A 445 4.57 9.22 27.86
CA ARG A 445 4.36 9.97 29.11
C ARG A 445 5.68 10.38 29.75
N LYS A 446 6.66 9.46 29.83
CA LYS A 446 8.01 9.76 30.33
C LYS A 446 8.74 10.81 29.50
N ALA A 447 8.41 10.90 28.19
CA ALA A 447 8.94 11.92 27.30
C ALA A 447 8.27 13.30 27.45
N GLY A 448 7.33 13.46 28.39
CA GLY A 448 6.70 14.75 28.72
C GLY A 448 5.37 14.99 27.99
N TYR A 449 4.71 13.95 27.50
CA TYR A 449 3.39 14.02 26.89
C TYR A 449 2.37 13.25 27.77
N PRO A 450 1.82 13.88 28.83
CA PRO A 450 1.04 13.17 29.84
C PRO A 450 -0.34 12.69 29.34
N ILE A 451 -0.91 13.33 28.34
CA ILE A 451 -2.24 13.01 27.82
C ILE A 451 -2.07 12.10 26.59
N ILE A 452 -2.68 10.92 26.65
CA ILE A 452 -2.66 9.95 25.57
C ILE A 452 -4.08 9.81 25.01
N LEU A 453 -4.22 9.95 23.70
CA LEU A 453 -5.44 9.70 22.96
C LEU A 453 -5.16 8.63 21.92
N THR A 454 -6.04 7.64 21.81
CA THR A 454 -5.89 6.53 20.85
C THR A 454 -7.18 6.30 20.10
N GLU A 455 -7.05 5.89 18.84
CA GLU A 455 -8.17 5.43 18.00
C GLU A 455 -7.73 4.18 17.25
N ARG A 456 -8.38 3.05 17.52
CA ARG A 456 -8.09 1.80 16.81
C ARG A 456 -8.71 1.87 15.41
N MET A 457 -7.94 1.48 14.41
CA MET A 457 -8.43 1.43 13.04
C MET A 457 -9.32 0.20 12.84
N GLY A 458 -10.45 0.41 12.16
CA GLY A 458 -11.37 -0.63 11.75
C GLY A 458 -11.27 -0.92 10.26
N ILE A 459 -12.17 -1.76 9.76
CA ILE A 459 -12.22 -2.24 8.37
C ILE A 459 -12.23 -1.11 7.33
N ALA A 460 -12.90 0.01 7.63
CA ALA A 460 -13.03 1.14 6.70
C ALA A 460 -11.78 2.03 6.64
N THR A 461 -10.88 1.96 7.63
CA THR A 461 -9.73 2.86 7.75
C THR A 461 -8.40 2.18 7.45
N ASN A 462 -8.35 0.84 7.51
CA ASN A 462 -7.16 0.07 7.16
C ASN A 462 -6.90 0.09 5.65
N SER A 463 -5.62 0.22 5.26
CA SER A 463 -5.18 0.32 3.85
C SER A 463 -4.02 -0.61 3.48
N HIS A 464 -3.48 -1.38 4.43
CA HIS A 464 -2.38 -2.35 4.20
C HIS A 464 -2.91 -3.76 3.94
N MET A 465 -3.89 -3.86 3.05
CA MET A 465 -4.60 -5.11 2.73
C MET A 465 -3.69 -6.08 1.98
N CYS A 466 -3.67 -7.36 2.39
CA CYS A 466 -2.84 -8.39 1.78
C CYS A 466 -3.43 -9.80 1.96
N GLY A 467 -2.76 -10.81 1.35
CA GLY A 467 -2.97 -12.24 1.61
C GLY A 467 -4.04 -12.96 0.79
N THR A 468 -4.82 -12.26 -0.01
CA THR A 468 -6.03 -12.79 -0.67
C THR A 468 -5.78 -13.73 -1.86
N ALA A 469 -4.53 -13.87 -2.30
CA ALA A 469 -4.08 -14.84 -3.32
C ALA A 469 -2.68 -15.30 -2.96
N VAL A 470 -2.55 -16.01 -1.83
CA VAL A 470 -1.29 -16.34 -1.19
C VAL A 470 -0.35 -17.14 -2.09
N ALA A 471 0.94 -16.77 -2.09
CA ALA A 471 1.99 -17.49 -2.79
C ALA A 471 2.56 -18.63 -1.93
N GLY A 472 2.88 -19.77 -2.55
CA GLY A 472 3.43 -20.93 -1.88
C GLY A 472 3.91 -21.99 -2.87
N THR A 473 4.54 -23.05 -2.36
CA THR A 473 5.07 -24.16 -3.18
C THR A 473 4.05 -25.27 -3.42
N ASP A 474 3.03 -25.37 -2.54
CA ASP A 474 2.01 -26.41 -2.61
C ASP A 474 0.71 -25.83 -3.22
N PRO A 475 0.28 -26.31 -4.41
CA PRO A 475 -0.95 -25.83 -5.04
C PRO A 475 -2.23 -26.12 -4.23
N ALA A 476 -2.19 -27.09 -3.30
CA ALA A 476 -3.32 -27.34 -2.40
C ALA A 476 -3.40 -26.33 -1.22
N ALA A 477 -2.30 -25.62 -0.96
CA ALA A 477 -2.16 -24.68 0.17
C ALA A 477 -1.88 -23.23 -0.27
N SER A 478 -1.88 -22.94 -1.57
CA SER A 478 -1.63 -21.61 -2.14
C SER A 478 -2.39 -21.40 -3.45
N VAL A 479 -2.55 -20.16 -3.84
CA VAL A 479 -3.17 -19.74 -5.11
C VAL A 479 -2.09 -19.56 -6.19
N LEU A 480 -0.93 -19.06 -5.77
CA LEU A 480 0.20 -18.72 -6.63
C LEU A 480 1.42 -19.55 -6.26
N ASP A 481 2.27 -19.78 -7.25
CA ASP A 481 3.61 -20.33 -7.06
C ASP A 481 4.58 -19.31 -6.42
N PRO A 482 5.81 -19.68 -6.07
CA PRO A 482 6.78 -18.74 -5.51
C PRO A 482 7.12 -17.53 -6.41
N ASN A 483 6.87 -17.61 -7.71
CA ASN A 483 7.07 -16.53 -8.67
C ASN A 483 5.80 -15.70 -8.88
N CYS A 484 4.76 -15.92 -8.07
CA CYS A 484 3.48 -15.22 -8.17
C CYS A 484 2.69 -15.52 -9.46
N ARG A 485 2.94 -16.67 -10.12
CA ARG A 485 2.14 -17.22 -11.21
C ARG A 485 1.05 -18.11 -10.62
N SER A 486 -0.16 -18.09 -11.18
CA SER A 486 -1.22 -19.00 -10.76
C SER A 486 -0.81 -20.47 -10.96
N HIS A 487 -1.14 -21.34 -9.98
CA HIS A 487 -0.97 -22.78 -10.13
C HIS A 487 -1.90 -23.38 -11.17
N ASP A 488 -3.05 -22.78 -11.41
CA ASP A 488 -4.12 -23.33 -12.26
C ASP A 488 -4.17 -22.72 -13.66
N VAL A 489 -3.67 -21.48 -13.81
CA VAL A 489 -3.84 -20.70 -15.05
C VAL A 489 -2.48 -20.26 -15.56
N ASP A 490 -2.10 -20.82 -16.70
CA ASP A 490 -0.74 -20.75 -17.26
C ASP A 490 -0.20 -19.34 -17.54
N ASN A 491 -1.07 -18.36 -17.78
CA ASN A 491 -0.69 -17.01 -18.13
C ASN A 491 -1.28 -15.95 -17.19
N LEU A 492 -1.59 -16.33 -15.94
CA LEU A 492 -2.07 -15.45 -14.90
C LEU A 492 -0.98 -15.24 -13.82
N TRP A 493 -0.71 -13.97 -13.52
CA TRP A 493 0.22 -13.52 -12.48
C TRP A 493 -0.48 -12.53 -11.55
N VAL A 494 -0.07 -12.48 -10.28
CA VAL A 494 -0.56 -11.48 -9.32
C VAL A 494 0.62 -10.79 -8.65
N VAL A 495 0.70 -9.44 -8.78
CA VAL A 495 1.88 -8.66 -8.39
C VAL A 495 1.50 -7.47 -7.51
N ASP A 496 0.65 -7.68 -6.52
CA ASP A 496 0.29 -6.72 -5.47
C ASP A 496 0.31 -7.40 -4.10
N GLY A 497 -0.19 -6.78 -3.06
CA GLY A 497 -0.19 -7.36 -1.71
C GLY A 497 -0.98 -8.68 -1.55
N SER A 498 -1.72 -9.14 -2.56
CA SER A 498 -2.47 -10.40 -2.50
C SER A 498 -1.58 -11.62 -2.25
N PHE A 499 -0.34 -11.63 -2.78
CA PHE A 499 0.55 -12.77 -2.70
C PHE A 499 1.13 -13.03 -1.31
N PHE A 500 1.02 -12.10 -0.38
CA PHE A 500 1.65 -12.17 0.95
C PHE A 500 1.12 -13.35 1.77
N PRO A 501 1.98 -14.28 2.24
CA PRO A 501 1.60 -15.31 3.20
C PRO A 501 1.31 -14.74 4.59
N SER A 502 1.99 -13.66 4.96
CA SER A 502 1.85 -12.95 6.24
C SER A 502 1.88 -11.44 6.06
N SER A 503 1.23 -10.70 6.95
CA SER A 503 1.15 -9.24 6.83
C SER A 503 2.39 -8.50 7.35
N ALA A 504 3.23 -9.16 8.16
CA ALA A 504 4.25 -8.50 8.98
C ALA A 504 3.65 -7.36 9.84
N ALA A 505 4.46 -6.46 10.36
CA ALA A 505 3.98 -5.28 11.07
C ALA A 505 4.56 -3.98 10.51
N LEU A 506 4.94 -3.98 9.21
CA LEU A 506 5.54 -2.84 8.51
C LEU A 506 4.78 -2.50 7.23
N ASN A 507 5.01 -1.30 6.71
CA ASN A 507 4.38 -0.83 5.49
C ASN A 507 4.76 -1.74 4.29
N PRO A 508 3.79 -2.26 3.51
CA PRO A 508 4.03 -3.31 2.52
C PRO A 508 4.57 -2.81 1.18
N ALA A 509 4.54 -1.50 0.92
CA ALA A 509 4.74 -0.93 -0.41
C ALA A 509 6.10 -1.29 -1.03
N LEU A 510 7.20 -1.19 -0.27
CA LEU A 510 8.54 -1.52 -0.79
C LEU A 510 8.68 -3.02 -1.09
N THR A 511 8.06 -3.88 -0.29
CA THR A 511 8.05 -5.34 -0.51
C THR A 511 7.28 -5.71 -1.78
N ILE A 512 6.16 -5.03 -2.05
CA ILE A 512 5.40 -5.19 -3.30
C ILE A 512 6.26 -4.76 -4.50
N ALA A 513 6.95 -3.61 -4.41
CA ALA A 513 7.83 -3.14 -5.46
C ALA A 513 9.01 -4.10 -5.71
N ALA A 514 9.69 -4.55 -4.66
CA ALA A 514 10.80 -5.48 -4.76
C ALA A 514 10.36 -6.82 -5.41
N ASN A 515 9.18 -7.34 -5.03
CA ASN A 515 8.66 -8.54 -5.66
C ASN A 515 8.29 -8.33 -7.13
N ALA A 516 7.72 -7.17 -7.50
CA ALA A 516 7.43 -6.84 -8.89
C ALA A 516 8.70 -6.86 -9.75
N LEU A 517 9.81 -6.32 -9.25
CA LEU A 517 11.12 -6.39 -9.90
C LEU A 517 11.63 -7.83 -10.00
N ARG A 518 11.47 -8.63 -8.94
CA ARG A 518 11.90 -10.04 -8.89
C ARG A 518 11.19 -10.89 -9.94
N VAL A 519 9.89 -10.73 -10.13
CA VAL A 519 9.10 -11.57 -11.03
C VAL A 519 9.09 -11.09 -12.48
N ALA A 520 9.51 -9.86 -12.76
CA ALA A 520 9.51 -9.27 -14.09
C ALA A 520 10.24 -10.11 -15.16
N PRO A 521 11.44 -10.67 -14.91
CA PRO A 521 12.12 -11.54 -15.89
C PRO A 521 11.32 -12.80 -16.25
N HIS A 522 10.60 -13.38 -15.30
CA HIS A 522 9.77 -14.58 -15.53
C HIS A 522 8.57 -14.24 -16.42
N ILE A 523 7.91 -13.10 -16.17
CA ILE A 523 6.79 -12.63 -16.98
C ILE A 523 7.25 -12.31 -18.41
N ALA A 524 8.38 -11.59 -18.58
CA ALA A 524 8.93 -11.28 -19.87
C ALA A 524 9.25 -12.56 -20.68
N SER A 525 9.91 -13.54 -20.04
CA SER A 525 10.24 -14.82 -20.69
C SER A 525 9.02 -15.64 -21.08
N ALA A 526 7.92 -15.54 -20.32
CA ALA A 526 6.67 -16.25 -20.63
C ALA A 526 5.85 -15.54 -21.73
N ALA A 527 6.11 -14.27 -22.01
CA ALA A 527 5.38 -13.46 -22.98
C ALA A 527 5.87 -13.67 -24.44
N VAL A 528 7.11 -14.12 -24.60
CA VAL A 528 7.75 -14.45 -25.89
C VAL A 528 7.47 -15.92 -26.22
#